data_3bc2c4b5b46fda82885480cd1931f4e0
#
_entry.id   3bc2c4b5b46fda82885480cd1931f4e0
#
_cell.length_a   1.000
_cell.length_b   1.000
_cell.length_c   1.000
_cell.angle_alpha   90.00
_cell.angle_beta   90.00
_cell.angle_gamma   90.00
#
_symmetry.space_group_name_H-M   'P 1'
#
loop_
_entity.id
_entity.type
_entity.pdbx_description
1 polymer ?
#
loop_
_entity_poly.entity_id
_entity_poly.type
_entity_poly.pdbx_seq_one_letter_code
_entity_poly.pdbx_strand_id
1 'polypeptide(L)'
;MENRGSFGSKLGVILATAGSAVGLGNVWRFPYMAGQNGGAAFILIYLVCIFMLGIPGMVGEFIIGRHSAANAARSYHNLSNGKPWGILGVMGVVTSMIILGFYAVVAGWCLQYLYASLLGGIHGDVSYVKQFFVEFSSDPIKPTFWTIAFILITHCVVVKGVRNGIEKASKILMPMLFVLLIVLVISSCSLPGAFKGIEFLLKPDFSKVDENVLLEALGQAFFSLSLGTACLCTYASYFSRQTNLLKSATQIALIDTIIAIMAGLMIFPAAFSVGVNPDSGPSLIFITLPNVFQQAFGSMPVVGYIISVLFYALLVLAALTSTISMHEIGTAMFYEELKVTRKKGAWIETITCCIIGIFCSLSCGAMPELSLFHLNFLDFCDHLTSQLFMPLGSFATCIFLGWYVPKKVVRDEFTNWGTLKGSLFGVYLFMVRIVCPLCILTIFLHQLGVF
;
A
#
# COMPACT_ATOMS: atom_id res chain seq x y z
N MET A 1 3.65 28.16 -16.31
CA MET A 1 3.49 26.87 -15.58
C MET A 1 3.51 27.21 -14.10
N GLU A 2 2.52 26.75 -13.32
CA GLU A 2 2.59 26.83 -11.86
C GLU A 2 3.88 26.17 -11.39
N ASN A 3 4.56 26.79 -10.42
CA ASN A 3 5.80 26.27 -9.87
C ASN A 3 5.52 24.89 -9.27
N ARG A 4 6.19 23.83 -9.74
CA ARG A 4 6.02 22.47 -9.22
C ARG A 4 6.28 22.46 -7.72
N GLY A 5 5.33 21.96 -6.94
CA GLY A 5 5.44 21.89 -5.50
C GLY A 5 6.65 21.04 -5.06
N SER A 6 7.18 21.31 -3.88
CA SER A 6 8.22 20.51 -3.25
C SER A 6 7.87 20.25 -1.79
N PHE A 7 8.40 19.19 -1.20
CA PHE A 7 8.29 18.97 0.24
C PHE A 7 9.05 20.04 1.03
N GLY A 8 8.45 20.53 2.09
CA GLY A 8 9.03 21.59 2.91
C GLY A 8 10.04 21.11 3.95
N SER A 9 10.08 19.80 4.25
CA SER A 9 10.94 19.24 5.30
C SER A 9 11.33 17.79 5.03
N LYS A 10 12.49 17.38 5.58
CA LYS A 10 12.94 15.97 5.53
C LYS A 10 11.94 15.02 6.19
N LEU A 11 11.35 15.43 7.32
CA LEU A 11 10.32 14.64 8.00
C LEU A 11 9.08 14.49 7.10
N GLY A 12 8.67 15.56 6.42
CA GLY A 12 7.56 15.52 5.47
C GLY A 12 7.80 14.55 4.32
N VAL A 13 9.00 14.53 3.75
CA VAL A 13 9.40 13.53 2.74
C VAL A 13 9.20 12.10 3.25
N ILE A 14 9.75 11.80 4.44
CA ILE A 14 9.70 10.44 5.00
C ILE A 14 8.27 10.04 5.33
N LEU A 15 7.52 10.88 6.04
CA LEU A 15 6.15 10.57 6.46
C LEU A 15 5.17 10.48 5.28
N ALA A 16 5.31 11.34 4.28
CA ALA A 16 4.47 11.27 3.08
C ALA A 16 4.78 10.01 2.26
N THR A 17 6.06 9.69 2.06
CA THR A 17 6.45 8.50 1.28
C THR A 17 6.22 7.22 2.08
N ALA A 18 6.45 7.21 3.41
CA ALA A 18 6.05 6.07 4.24
C ALA A 18 4.53 5.87 4.25
N GLY A 19 3.75 6.96 4.30
CA GLY A 19 2.29 6.89 4.22
C GLY A 19 1.77 6.36 2.88
N SER A 20 2.56 6.42 1.82
CA SER A 20 2.21 5.76 0.55
C SER A 20 2.40 4.24 0.59
N ALA A 21 3.35 3.76 1.36
CA ALA A 21 3.60 2.33 1.56
C ALA A 21 2.66 1.76 2.64
N VAL A 22 2.52 2.47 3.75
CA VAL A 22 1.64 2.06 4.87
C VAL A 22 0.17 2.23 4.50
N GLY A 23 -0.53 1.11 4.36
CA GLY A 23 -1.93 1.08 3.97
C GLY A 23 -2.68 -0.13 4.54
N LEU A 24 -3.82 -0.44 3.94
CA LEU A 24 -4.57 -1.66 4.28
C LEU A 24 -3.74 -2.93 4.04
N GLY A 25 -2.76 -2.89 3.14
CA GLY A 25 -1.84 -3.99 2.90
C GLY A 25 -1.07 -4.43 4.15
N ASN A 26 -0.64 -3.48 5.00
CA ASN A 26 0.06 -3.78 6.24
C ASN A 26 -0.86 -4.30 7.34
N VAL A 27 -2.10 -3.76 7.39
CA VAL A 27 -3.04 -4.09 8.47
C VAL A 27 -3.85 -5.34 8.16
N TRP A 28 -4.01 -5.69 6.90
CA TRP A 28 -4.83 -6.80 6.46
C TRP A 28 -4.03 -7.86 5.71
N ARG A 29 -3.42 -7.53 4.55
CA ARG A 29 -2.77 -8.52 3.69
C ARG A 29 -1.56 -9.17 4.36
N PHE A 30 -0.72 -8.38 5.01
CA PHE A 30 0.47 -8.92 5.69
C PHE A 30 0.13 -9.89 6.83
N PRO A 31 -0.78 -9.58 7.79
CA PRO A 31 -1.18 -10.56 8.78
C PRO A 31 -1.81 -11.83 8.17
N TYR A 32 -2.66 -11.68 7.16
CA TYR A 32 -3.23 -12.81 6.44
C TYR A 32 -2.14 -13.71 5.83
N MET A 33 -1.19 -13.14 5.10
CA MET A 33 -0.07 -13.86 4.50
C MET A 33 0.81 -14.52 5.58
N ALA A 34 1.13 -13.82 6.66
CA ALA A 34 1.86 -14.38 7.78
C ALA A 34 1.10 -15.53 8.47
N GLY A 35 -0.23 -15.40 8.59
CA GLY A 35 -1.10 -16.44 9.14
C GLY A 35 -1.05 -17.75 8.37
N GLN A 36 -1.12 -17.67 7.04
CA GLN A 36 -1.07 -18.83 6.15
C GLN A 36 0.32 -19.46 6.03
N ASN A 37 1.38 -18.66 6.15
CA ASN A 37 2.75 -19.05 5.80
C ASN A 37 3.67 -19.28 7.00
N GLY A 38 3.15 -19.66 8.15
CA GLY A 38 3.96 -20.07 9.30
C GLY A 38 4.50 -18.91 10.17
N GLY A 39 3.85 -17.76 10.15
CA GLY A 39 4.09 -16.65 11.09
C GLY A 39 5.50 -16.11 11.04
N ALA A 40 6.28 -16.30 12.12
CA ALA A 40 7.61 -15.73 12.27
C ALA A 40 8.60 -16.14 11.15
N ALA A 41 8.50 -17.37 10.62
CA ALA A 41 9.38 -17.79 9.52
C ALA A 41 9.13 -17.00 8.24
N PHE A 42 7.85 -16.78 7.89
CA PHE A 42 7.47 -15.90 6.79
C PHE A 42 7.99 -14.47 7.00
N ILE A 43 7.84 -13.92 8.22
CA ILE A 43 8.32 -12.56 8.54
C ILE A 43 9.82 -12.42 8.32
N LEU A 44 10.62 -13.42 8.74
CA LEU A 44 12.07 -13.39 8.51
C LEU A 44 12.43 -13.41 7.03
N ILE A 45 11.76 -14.25 6.24
CA ILE A 45 11.96 -14.30 4.78
C ILE A 45 11.53 -12.98 4.14
N TYR A 46 10.38 -12.44 4.54
CA TYR A 46 9.89 -11.13 4.10
C TYR A 46 10.90 -10.01 4.38
N LEU A 47 11.51 -9.98 5.57
CA LEU A 47 12.55 -9.00 5.90
C LEU A 47 13.75 -9.10 4.95
N VAL A 48 14.21 -10.31 4.64
CA VAL A 48 15.29 -10.51 3.64
C VAL A 48 14.86 -9.97 2.28
N CYS A 49 13.62 -10.22 1.85
CA CYS A 49 13.07 -9.72 0.58
C CYS A 49 13.00 -8.19 0.55
N ILE A 50 12.61 -7.54 1.64
CA ILE A 50 12.61 -6.06 1.76
C ILE A 50 14.02 -5.50 1.54
N PHE A 51 15.05 -6.11 2.13
CA PHE A 51 16.43 -5.65 1.95
C PHE A 51 16.96 -5.92 0.55
N MET A 52 16.65 -7.07 -0.03
CA MET A 52 17.20 -7.51 -1.32
C MET A 52 16.48 -6.88 -2.52
N LEU A 53 15.17 -6.73 -2.46
CA LEU A 53 14.35 -6.21 -3.54
C LEU A 53 13.78 -4.83 -3.23
N GLY A 54 13.20 -4.68 -2.05
CA GLY A 54 12.45 -3.50 -1.67
C GLY A 54 13.31 -2.24 -1.72
N ILE A 55 14.39 -2.19 -0.94
CA ILE A 55 15.24 -1.00 -0.85
C ILE A 55 15.91 -0.66 -2.20
N PRO A 56 16.53 -1.60 -2.95
CA PRO A 56 17.07 -1.30 -4.28
C PRO A 56 16.01 -0.81 -5.27
N GLY A 57 14.83 -1.43 -5.28
CA GLY A 57 13.71 -1.00 -6.13
C GLY A 57 13.25 0.42 -5.83
N MET A 58 13.05 0.74 -4.53
CA MET A 58 12.69 2.10 -4.08
C MET A 58 13.72 3.14 -4.50
N VAL A 59 15.01 2.86 -4.27
CA VAL A 59 16.10 3.76 -4.69
C VAL A 59 16.08 3.96 -6.19
N GLY A 60 15.76 2.90 -6.96
CA GLY A 60 15.63 2.98 -8.40
C GLY A 60 14.55 3.95 -8.85
N GLU A 61 13.34 3.83 -8.33
CA GLU A 61 12.25 4.77 -8.62
C GLU A 61 12.56 6.18 -8.14
N PHE A 62 13.23 6.33 -6.98
CA PHE A 62 13.66 7.64 -6.47
C PHE A 62 14.67 8.32 -7.42
N ILE A 63 15.61 7.58 -7.99
CA ILE A 63 16.57 8.10 -8.97
C ILE A 63 15.82 8.66 -10.19
N ILE A 64 14.87 7.91 -10.75
CA ILE A 64 14.11 8.31 -11.94
C ILE A 64 13.32 9.59 -11.65
N GLY A 65 12.57 9.61 -10.56
CA GLY A 65 11.71 10.73 -10.20
C GLY A 65 12.48 11.99 -9.87
N ARG A 66 13.49 11.90 -9.00
CA ARG A 66 14.30 13.05 -8.58
C ARG A 66 15.13 13.66 -9.71
N HIS A 67 15.70 12.82 -10.57
CA HIS A 67 16.51 13.28 -11.70
C HIS A 67 15.71 14.15 -12.65
N SER A 68 14.49 13.74 -12.97
CA SER A 68 13.67 14.42 -13.97
C SER A 68 12.81 15.53 -13.40
N ALA A 69 12.51 15.50 -12.08
CA ALA A 69 11.60 16.44 -11.41
C ALA A 69 10.29 16.66 -12.19
N ALA A 70 9.72 15.58 -12.74
CA ALA A 70 8.52 15.56 -13.57
C ALA A 70 7.59 14.41 -13.15
N ASN A 71 6.37 14.33 -13.69
CA ASN A 71 5.51 13.15 -13.50
C ASN A 71 6.20 11.89 -14.02
N ALA A 72 5.70 10.72 -13.64
CA ALA A 72 6.38 9.46 -13.95
C ALA A 72 6.56 9.24 -15.47
N ALA A 73 5.54 9.48 -16.29
CA ALA A 73 5.62 9.29 -17.73
C ALA A 73 6.75 10.14 -18.36
N ARG A 74 6.78 11.43 -17.99
CA ARG A 74 7.80 12.37 -18.45
C ARG A 74 9.18 12.05 -17.87
N SER A 75 9.26 11.51 -16.66
CA SER A 75 10.52 11.12 -16.03
C SER A 75 11.25 10.03 -16.82
N TYR A 76 10.56 8.97 -17.20
CA TYR A 76 11.14 7.94 -18.08
C TYR A 76 11.46 8.47 -19.48
N HIS A 77 10.60 9.30 -20.05
CA HIS A 77 10.82 9.91 -21.37
C HIS A 77 12.09 10.79 -21.37
N ASN A 78 12.28 11.64 -20.38
CA ASN A 78 13.44 12.52 -20.26
C ASN A 78 14.74 11.73 -20.11
N LEU A 79 14.77 10.73 -19.23
CA LEU A 79 15.95 9.87 -19.01
C LEU A 79 16.28 8.99 -20.22
N SER A 80 15.33 8.76 -21.12
CA SER A 80 15.52 7.97 -22.34
C SER A 80 15.83 8.81 -23.57
N ASN A 81 16.02 10.13 -23.43
CA ASN A 81 16.21 11.03 -24.55
C ASN A 81 15.09 10.91 -25.60
N GLY A 82 13.84 10.84 -25.16
CA GLY A 82 12.67 10.81 -26.03
C GLY A 82 12.32 9.42 -26.62
N LYS A 83 13.00 8.35 -26.19
CA LYS A 83 12.64 6.99 -26.63
C LYS A 83 11.37 6.48 -25.91
N PRO A 84 10.74 5.39 -26.38
CA PRO A 84 9.41 4.94 -25.93
C PRO A 84 9.34 4.41 -24.49
N TRP A 85 10.41 4.51 -23.70
CA TRP A 85 10.43 4.15 -22.30
C TRP A 85 9.41 4.92 -21.44
N GLY A 86 8.93 6.07 -21.89
CA GLY A 86 7.84 6.81 -21.26
C GLY A 86 6.57 5.99 -21.03
N ILE A 87 6.35 4.93 -21.83
CA ILE A 87 5.23 3.99 -21.68
C ILE A 87 5.23 3.31 -20.30
N LEU A 88 6.41 3.05 -19.71
CA LEU A 88 6.50 2.48 -18.37
C LEU A 88 5.93 3.42 -17.30
N GLY A 89 6.24 4.71 -17.42
CA GLY A 89 5.68 5.70 -16.52
C GLY A 89 4.16 5.84 -16.69
N VAL A 90 3.66 5.82 -17.93
CA VAL A 90 2.20 5.79 -18.20
C VAL A 90 1.56 4.53 -17.61
N MET A 91 2.16 3.37 -17.81
CA MET A 91 1.67 2.11 -17.24
C MET A 91 1.59 2.18 -15.71
N GLY A 92 2.62 2.70 -15.03
CA GLY A 92 2.60 2.88 -13.58
C GLY A 92 1.49 3.85 -13.11
N VAL A 93 1.24 4.94 -13.85
CA VAL A 93 0.13 5.86 -13.54
C VAL A 93 -1.22 5.18 -13.71
N VAL A 94 -1.44 4.49 -14.83
CA VAL A 94 -2.68 3.74 -15.08
C VAL A 94 -2.89 2.66 -14.01
N THR A 95 -1.83 1.95 -13.63
CA THR A 95 -1.86 1.00 -12.52
C THR A 95 -2.35 1.65 -11.24
N SER A 96 -1.79 2.81 -10.86
CA SER A 96 -2.22 3.54 -9.66
C SER A 96 -3.66 4.02 -9.72
N MET A 97 -4.14 4.45 -10.89
CA MET A 97 -5.54 4.87 -11.08
C MET A 97 -6.51 3.70 -10.90
N ILE A 98 -6.19 2.53 -11.47
CA ILE A 98 -7.00 1.32 -11.29
C ILE A 98 -6.98 0.88 -9.83
N ILE A 99 -5.81 0.87 -9.19
CA ILE A 99 -5.70 0.53 -7.76
C ILE A 99 -6.53 1.49 -6.93
N LEU A 100 -6.42 2.81 -7.13
CA LEU A 100 -7.22 3.78 -6.38
C LEU A 100 -8.73 3.51 -6.54
N GLY A 101 -9.17 3.13 -7.73
CA GLY A 101 -10.58 2.81 -7.99
C GLY A 101 -11.11 1.67 -7.12
N PHE A 102 -10.48 0.49 -7.16
CA PHE A 102 -10.95 -0.65 -6.36
C PHE A 102 -10.58 -0.54 -4.87
N TYR A 103 -9.43 0.03 -4.55
CA TYR A 103 -9.01 0.25 -3.18
C TYR A 103 -9.95 1.20 -2.43
N ALA A 104 -10.50 2.21 -3.11
CA ALA A 104 -11.47 3.14 -2.54
C ALA A 104 -12.79 2.44 -2.18
N VAL A 105 -13.16 1.32 -2.81
CA VAL A 105 -14.31 0.51 -2.41
C VAL A 105 -14.08 -0.07 -1.01
N VAL A 106 -12.95 -0.73 -0.80
CA VAL A 106 -12.61 -1.32 0.50
C VAL A 106 -12.41 -0.23 1.56
N ALA A 107 -11.79 0.90 1.19
CA ALA A 107 -11.66 2.06 2.05
C ALA A 107 -13.02 2.68 2.44
N GLY A 108 -13.96 2.70 1.51
CA GLY A 108 -15.36 3.09 1.75
C GLY A 108 -16.06 2.14 2.72
N TRP A 109 -15.80 0.83 2.61
CA TRP A 109 -16.29 -0.14 3.59
C TRP A 109 -15.73 0.13 5.00
N CYS A 110 -14.44 0.46 5.11
CA CYS A 110 -13.85 0.86 6.40
C CYS A 110 -14.53 2.11 6.97
N LEU A 111 -14.90 3.07 6.12
CA LEU A 111 -15.60 4.28 6.54
C LEU A 111 -17.02 3.99 7.03
N GLN A 112 -17.76 3.11 6.34
CA GLN A 112 -19.06 2.61 6.80
C GLN A 112 -18.95 1.90 8.15
N TYR A 113 -17.95 1.03 8.31
CA TYR A 113 -17.75 0.30 9.57
C TYR A 113 -17.34 1.21 10.73
N LEU A 114 -16.54 2.25 10.44
CA LEU A 114 -16.28 3.30 11.44
C LEU A 114 -17.57 4.01 11.85
N TYR A 115 -18.40 4.40 10.89
CA TYR A 115 -19.70 5.02 11.15
C TYR A 115 -20.61 4.10 11.95
N ALA A 116 -20.75 2.83 11.54
CA ALA A 116 -21.56 1.85 12.27
C ALA A 116 -21.03 1.59 13.69
N SER A 117 -19.69 1.51 13.87
CA SER A 117 -19.09 1.35 15.20
C SER A 117 -19.37 2.54 16.11
N LEU A 118 -19.29 3.78 15.60
CA LEU A 118 -19.63 4.98 16.36
C LEU A 118 -21.09 4.99 16.84
N LEU A 119 -21.99 4.40 16.07
CA LEU A 119 -23.41 4.28 16.43
C LEU A 119 -23.72 3.03 17.29
N GLY A 120 -22.68 2.21 17.61
CA GLY A 120 -22.87 0.95 18.33
C GLY A 120 -23.59 -0.13 17.50
N GLY A 121 -23.60 -0.01 16.17
CA GLY A 121 -24.32 -0.91 15.28
C GLY A 121 -23.60 -2.22 14.95
N ILE A 122 -22.33 -2.37 15.30
CA ILE A 122 -21.57 -3.61 15.12
C ILE A 122 -21.55 -4.36 16.46
N HIS A 123 -22.60 -5.13 16.72
CA HIS A 123 -22.73 -5.97 17.90
C HIS A 123 -23.50 -7.24 17.55
N GLY A 124 -23.39 -8.29 18.34
CA GLY A 124 -24.07 -9.55 18.09
C GLY A 124 -23.09 -10.73 17.85
N ASP A 125 -23.63 -11.83 17.36
CA ASP A 125 -22.88 -13.01 17.06
C ASP A 125 -22.23 -12.98 15.66
N VAL A 126 -21.48 -14.04 15.33
CA VAL A 126 -20.81 -14.19 14.01
C VAL A 126 -21.81 -14.10 12.85
N SER A 127 -23.03 -14.64 13.04
CA SER A 127 -24.04 -14.65 11.99
C SER A 127 -24.58 -13.26 11.70
N TYR A 128 -24.79 -12.43 12.73
CA TYR A 128 -25.20 -11.03 12.56
C TYR A 128 -24.14 -10.20 11.83
N VAL A 129 -22.86 -10.30 12.22
CA VAL A 129 -21.78 -9.54 11.58
C VAL A 129 -21.60 -9.97 10.13
N LYS A 130 -21.71 -11.28 9.84
CA LYS A 130 -21.67 -11.78 8.47
C LYS A 130 -22.84 -11.26 7.63
N GLN A 131 -24.06 -11.31 8.18
CA GLN A 131 -25.24 -10.79 7.51
C GLN A 131 -25.13 -9.28 7.26
N PHE A 132 -24.68 -8.51 8.24
CA PHE A 132 -24.43 -7.08 8.13
C PHE A 132 -23.48 -6.77 6.95
N PHE A 133 -22.37 -7.53 6.83
CA PHE A 133 -21.43 -7.36 5.72
C PHE A 133 -22.06 -7.70 4.37
N VAL A 134 -22.77 -8.84 4.27
CA VAL A 134 -23.39 -9.26 3.02
C VAL A 134 -24.48 -8.28 2.57
N GLU A 135 -25.35 -7.84 3.47
CA GLU A 135 -26.39 -6.87 3.17
C GLU A 135 -25.83 -5.53 2.74
N PHE A 136 -24.75 -5.08 3.39
CA PHE A 136 -24.07 -3.85 3.04
C PHE A 136 -23.34 -3.97 1.70
N SER A 137 -22.54 -5.00 1.48
CA SER A 137 -21.72 -5.16 0.26
C SER A 137 -22.57 -5.42 -1.00
N SER A 138 -23.77 -6.00 -0.83
CA SER A 138 -24.71 -6.26 -1.93
C SER A 138 -25.64 -5.09 -2.24
N ASP A 139 -25.69 -4.05 -1.40
CA ASP A 139 -26.51 -2.86 -1.65
C ASP A 139 -25.88 -2.03 -2.78
N PRO A 140 -26.62 -1.64 -3.83
CA PRO A 140 -26.05 -0.89 -4.95
C PRO A 140 -25.66 0.56 -4.60
N ILE A 141 -26.28 1.14 -3.58
CA ILE A 141 -26.16 2.57 -3.25
C ILE A 141 -25.15 2.80 -2.12
N LYS A 142 -25.25 2.07 -1.01
CA LYS A 142 -24.47 2.33 0.20
C LYS A 142 -22.95 2.19 -0.01
N PRO A 143 -22.42 1.06 -0.52
CA PRO A 143 -20.99 0.93 -0.76
C PRO A 143 -20.48 1.95 -1.78
N THR A 144 -21.25 2.19 -2.84
CA THR A 144 -20.93 3.18 -3.86
C THR A 144 -20.86 4.61 -3.29
N PHE A 145 -21.81 4.98 -2.44
CA PHE A 145 -21.78 6.28 -1.73
C PHE A 145 -20.52 6.44 -0.89
N TRP A 146 -20.17 5.43 -0.09
CA TRP A 146 -18.97 5.48 0.77
C TRP A 146 -17.68 5.47 -0.05
N THR A 147 -17.65 4.78 -1.17
CA THR A 147 -16.53 4.80 -2.13
C THR A 147 -16.30 6.21 -2.67
N ILE A 148 -17.34 6.85 -3.17
CA ILE A 148 -17.26 8.23 -3.70
C ILE A 148 -16.88 9.20 -2.57
N ALA A 149 -17.48 9.07 -1.39
CA ALA A 149 -17.17 9.90 -0.23
C ALA A 149 -15.66 9.79 0.13
N PHE A 150 -15.10 8.57 0.12
CA PHE A 150 -13.69 8.37 0.41
C PHE A 150 -12.77 9.01 -0.63
N ILE A 151 -13.09 8.86 -1.93
CA ILE A 151 -12.33 9.51 -3.02
C ILE A 151 -12.41 11.03 -2.88
N LEU A 152 -13.56 11.59 -2.53
CA LEU A 152 -13.72 13.04 -2.31
C LEU A 152 -12.92 13.54 -1.10
N ILE A 153 -12.85 12.79 -0.01
CA ILE A 153 -11.98 13.11 1.15
C ILE A 153 -10.53 13.16 0.69
N THR A 154 -10.09 12.17 -0.08
CA THR A 154 -8.74 12.11 -0.68
C THR A 154 -8.49 13.34 -1.58
N HIS A 155 -9.43 13.66 -2.47
CA HIS A 155 -9.37 14.85 -3.34
C HIS A 155 -9.17 16.15 -2.54
N CYS A 156 -9.92 16.34 -1.45
CA CYS A 156 -9.82 17.53 -0.62
C CYS A 156 -8.40 17.76 -0.03
N VAL A 157 -7.64 16.68 0.15
CA VAL A 157 -6.25 16.77 0.58
C VAL A 157 -5.34 17.10 -0.61
N VAL A 158 -5.44 16.34 -1.70
CA VAL A 158 -4.53 16.43 -2.84
C VAL A 158 -4.64 17.77 -3.58
N VAL A 159 -5.84 18.31 -3.73
CA VAL A 159 -6.08 19.60 -4.42
C VAL A 159 -5.32 20.77 -3.78
N LYS A 160 -5.00 20.68 -2.47
CA LYS A 160 -4.24 21.70 -1.73
C LYS A 160 -2.73 21.69 -2.05
N GLY A 161 -2.27 20.72 -2.84
CA GLY A 161 -0.89 20.61 -3.28
C GLY A 161 0.00 19.80 -2.35
N VAL A 162 1.27 19.65 -2.75
CA VAL A 162 2.22 18.77 -2.09
C VAL A 162 2.51 19.24 -0.65
N ARG A 163 2.88 20.49 -0.46
CA ARG A 163 3.29 21.02 0.85
C ARG A 163 2.11 21.24 1.79
N ASN A 164 1.05 21.90 1.32
CA ASN A 164 -0.08 22.31 2.16
C ASN A 164 -1.17 21.24 2.27
N GLY A 165 -1.21 20.28 1.37
CA GLY A 165 -2.12 19.14 1.38
C GLY A 165 -1.41 17.88 1.87
N ILE A 166 -0.65 17.23 0.99
CA ILE A 166 -0.07 15.90 1.21
C ILE A 166 0.87 15.87 2.42
N GLU A 167 1.89 16.75 2.45
CA GLU A 167 2.86 16.78 3.56
C GLU A 167 2.19 17.09 4.91
N LYS A 168 1.29 18.09 4.92
CA LYS A 168 0.58 18.46 6.15
C LYS A 168 -0.33 17.34 6.63
N ALA A 169 -1.06 16.70 5.74
CA ALA A 169 -1.90 15.55 6.08
C ALA A 169 -1.05 14.39 6.62
N SER A 170 0.02 14.01 5.94
CA SER A 170 0.88 12.90 6.36
C SER A 170 1.54 13.15 7.72
N LYS A 171 1.93 14.39 8.03
CA LYS A 171 2.46 14.77 9.35
C LYS A 171 1.47 14.61 10.50
N ILE A 172 0.17 14.59 10.22
CA ILE A 172 -0.89 14.39 11.22
C ILE A 172 -1.32 12.92 11.22
N LEU A 173 -1.64 12.38 10.03
CA LEU A 173 -2.24 11.06 9.90
C LEU A 173 -1.27 9.94 10.32
N MET A 174 0.01 10.01 9.94
CA MET A 174 0.98 8.96 10.25
C MET A 174 1.27 8.81 11.75
N PRO A 175 1.57 9.88 12.53
CA PRO A 175 1.70 9.75 13.98
C PRO A 175 0.40 9.28 14.66
N MET A 176 -0.76 9.75 14.19
CA MET A 176 -2.06 9.34 14.73
C MET A 176 -2.31 7.85 14.49
N LEU A 177 -2.05 7.36 13.27
CA LEU A 177 -2.09 5.93 12.94
C LEU A 177 -1.18 5.11 13.86
N PHE A 178 0.05 5.57 14.08
CA PHE A 178 1.01 4.87 14.92
C PHE A 178 0.57 4.80 16.39
N VAL A 179 0.02 5.89 16.94
CA VAL A 179 -0.53 5.92 18.32
C VAL A 179 -1.73 4.97 18.44
N LEU A 180 -2.68 5.00 17.49
CA LEU A 180 -3.81 4.08 17.49
C LEU A 180 -3.35 2.62 17.43
N LEU A 181 -2.37 2.33 16.58
CA LEU A 181 -1.82 0.98 16.46
C LEU A 181 -1.18 0.51 17.77
N ILE A 182 -0.41 1.37 18.46
CA ILE A 182 0.17 1.05 19.78
C ILE A 182 -0.94 0.71 20.79
N VAL A 183 -1.98 1.52 20.88
CA VAL A 183 -3.10 1.29 21.80
C VAL A 183 -3.77 -0.06 21.54
N LEU A 184 -4.02 -0.37 20.26
CA LEU A 184 -4.64 -1.63 19.85
C LEU A 184 -3.73 -2.84 20.13
N VAL A 185 -2.42 -2.71 19.89
CA VAL A 185 -1.43 -3.76 20.20
C VAL A 185 -1.40 -4.05 21.70
N ILE A 186 -1.33 -3.00 22.54
CA ILE A 186 -1.34 -3.17 24.00
C ILE A 186 -2.64 -3.86 24.43
N SER A 187 -3.77 -3.43 23.92
CA SER A 187 -5.07 -4.03 24.25
C SER A 187 -5.14 -5.51 23.86
N SER A 188 -4.67 -5.85 22.65
CA SER A 188 -4.66 -7.23 22.15
C SER A 188 -3.70 -8.13 22.94
N CYS A 189 -2.48 -7.66 23.20
CA CYS A 189 -1.48 -8.42 23.95
C CYS A 189 -1.81 -8.60 25.44
N SER A 190 -2.73 -7.78 25.99
CA SER A 190 -3.20 -7.90 27.38
C SER A 190 -4.30 -8.94 27.58
N LEU A 191 -4.80 -9.56 26.51
CA LEU A 191 -5.87 -10.54 26.59
C LEU A 191 -5.39 -11.89 27.17
N PRO A 192 -6.23 -12.62 27.94
CA PRO A 192 -5.94 -13.96 28.37
C PRO A 192 -5.70 -14.89 27.15
N GLY A 193 -4.57 -15.61 27.12
CA GLY A 193 -4.21 -16.48 25.98
C GLY A 193 -3.51 -15.81 24.81
N ALA A 194 -3.31 -14.48 24.85
CA ALA A 194 -2.61 -13.70 23.83
C ALA A 194 -1.19 -14.19 23.53
N PHE A 195 -0.53 -14.83 24.52
CA PHE A 195 0.86 -15.32 24.40
C PHE A 195 1.06 -16.27 23.21
N LYS A 196 0.06 -17.11 22.89
CA LYS A 196 0.13 -18.02 21.73
C LYS A 196 0.27 -17.26 20.41
N GLY A 197 -0.46 -16.15 20.27
CA GLY A 197 -0.36 -15.27 19.08
C GLY A 197 0.97 -14.53 19.00
N ILE A 198 1.52 -14.12 20.15
CA ILE A 198 2.85 -13.50 20.22
C ILE A 198 3.93 -14.55 19.86
N GLU A 199 3.84 -15.76 20.41
CA GLU A 199 4.76 -16.87 20.09
C GLU A 199 4.73 -17.21 18.59
N PHE A 200 3.55 -17.27 17.99
CA PHE A 200 3.37 -17.51 16.56
C PHE A 200 4.08 -16.48 15.67
N LEU A 201 4.09 -15.20 16.08
CA LEU A 201 4.75 -14.12 15.34
C LEU A 201 6.25 -14.01 15.58
N LEU A 202 6.74 -14.49 16.72
CA LEU A 202 8.13 -14.26 17.14
C LEU A 202 8.99 -15.53 17.16
N LYS A 203 8.39 -16.71 17.18
CA LYS A 203 9.10 -18.00 17.19
C LYS A 203 9.04 -18.65 15.81
N PRO A 204 10.12 -18.59 15.03
CA PRO A 204 10.12 -19.12 13.67
C PRO A 204 10.05 -20.66 13.66
N ASP A 205 9.16 -21.17 12.82
CA ASP A 205 9.05 -22.60 12.51
C ASP A 205 9.33 -22.80 11.01
N PHE A 206 10.59 -23.11 10.70
CA PHE A 206 11.01 -23.33 9.33
C PHE A 206 10.53 -24.64 8.72
N SER A 207 9.92 -25.53 9.49
CA SER A 207 9.35 -26.78 8.96
C SER A 207 8.15 -26.55 8.05
N LYS A 208 7.54 -25.36 8.13
CA LYS A 208 6.40 -24.92 7.31
C LYS A 208 6.81 -24.10 6.08
N VAL A 209 8.11 -23.88 5.89
CA VAL A 209 8.62 -23.08 4.77
C VAL A 209 8.84 -23.98 3.57
N ASP A 210 8.12 -23.69 2.51
CA ASP A 210 8.28 -24.27 1.18
C ASP A 210 8.64 -23.17 0.14
N GLU A 211 8.70 -23.54 -1.12
CA GLU A 211 8.97 -22.61 -2.22
C GLU A 211 7.86 -21.55 -2.39
N ASN A 212 6.61 -21.92 -2.09
CA ASN A 212 5.49 -20.98 -2.17
C ASN A 212 5.62 -19.88 -1.13
N VAL A 213 6.00 -20.21 0.11
CA VAL A 213 6.23 -19.23 1.19
C VAL A 213 7.28 -18.20 0.79
N LEU A 214 8.35 -18.62 0.11
CA LEU A 214 9.37 -17.72 -0.39
C LEU A 214 8.81 -16.76 -1.45
N LEU A 215 8.05 -17.29 -2.42
CA LEU A 215 7.46 -16.50 -3.51
C LEU A 215 6.39 -15.53 -2.99
N GLU A 216 5.58 -15.96 -2.04
CA GLU A 216 4.59 -15.12 -1.38
C GLU A 216 5.22 -14.00 -0.55
N ALA A 217 6.32 -14.30 0.16
CA ALA A 217 7.07 -13.28 0.91
C ALA A 217 7.73 -12.25 -0.03
N LEU A 218 8.27 -12.70 -1.17
CA LEU A 218 8.79 -11.83 -2.22
C LEU A 218 7.67 -10.93 -2.79
N GLY A 219 6.52 -11.53 -3.14
CA GLY A 219 5.35 -10.80 -3.64
C GLY A 219 4.82 -9.78 -2.64
N GLN A 220 4.76 -10.17 -1.36
CA GLN A 220 4.33 -9.26 -0.29
C GLN A 220 5.28 -8.09 -0.08
N ALA A 221 6.60 -8.32 -0.12
CA ALA A 221 7.60 -7.25 -0.01
C ALA A 221 7.48 -6.24 -1.15
N PHE A 222 7.16 -6.73 -2.34
CA PHE A 222 6.97 -5.94 -3.54
C PHE A 222 5.71 -5.07 -3.46
N PHE A 223 4.62 -5.69 -3.05
CA PHE A 223 3.32 -5.02 -2.89
C PHE A 223 3.35 -3.97 -1.77
N SER A 224 3.91 -4.32 -0.60
CA SER A 224 3.94 -3.44 0.58
C SER A 224 4.65 -2.11 0.30
N LEU A 225 5.74 -2.14 -0.46
CA LEU A 225 6.50 -0.94 -0.81
C LEU A 225 6.00 -0.22 -2.07
N SER A 226 4.85 -0.62 -2.63
CA SER A 226 4.21 0.00 -3.81
C SER A 226 5.14 0.13 -5.02
N LEU A 227 6.02 -0.86 -5.25
CA LEU A 227 6.94 -0.88 -6.38
C LEU A 227 6.18 -1.07 -7.70
N GLY A 228 6.61 -0.37 -8.75
CA GLY A 228 6.01 -0.46 -10.09
C GLY A 228 4.73 0.34 -10.29
N THR A 229 4.25 1.05 -9.27
CA THR A 229 3.03 1.87 -9.32
C THR A 229 3.29 3.32 -9.73
N ALA A 230 4.53 3.69 -10.06
CA ALA A 230 4.98 5.07 -10.26
C ALA A 230 4.81 5.99 -9.03
N CYS A 231 4.42 5.45 -7.88
CA CYS A 231 4.21 6.21 -6.65
C CYS A 231 5.52 6.82 -6.15
N LEU A 232 6.52 5.99 -5.96
CA LEU A 232 7.82 6.40 -5.44
C LEU A 232 8.54 7.33 -6.41
N CYS A 233 8.41 7.09 -7.72
CA CYS A 233 8.91 7.97 -8.77
C CYS A 233 8.25 9.36 -8.69
N THR A 234 6.92 9.42 -8.59
CA THR A 234 6.18 10.69 -8.48
C THR A 234 6.57 11.45 -7.22
N TYR A 235 6.65 10.79 -6.06
CA TYR A 235 7.04 11.45 -4.81
C TYR A 235 8.50 11.92 -4.82
N ALA A 236 9.40 11.12 -5.38
CA ALA A 236 10.81 11.50 -5.51
C ALA A 236 11.02 12.71 -6.42
N SER A 237 10.11 12.95 -7.35
CA SER A 237 10.15 14.15 -8.19
C SER A 237 9.96 15.46 -7.40
N TYR A 238 9.48 15.38 -6.16
CA TYR A 238 9.36 16.49 -5.21
C TYR A 238 10.50 16.54 -4.19
N PHE A 239 11.48 15.60 -4.25
CA PHE A 239 12.61 15.59 -3.34
C PHE A 239 13.63 16.66 -3.68
N SER A 240 14.26 17.20 -2.64
CA SER A 240 15.40 18.07 -2.82
C SER A 240 16.65 17.27 -3.25
N ARG A 241 17.58 17.95 -3.95
CA ARG A 241 18.87 17.35 -4.30
C ARG A 241 19.69 16.87 -3.11
N GLN A 242 19.45 17.44 -1.91
CA GLN A 242 20.14 17.07 -0.68
C GLN A 242 19.57 15.81 0.00
N THR A 243 18.44 15.27 -0.48
CA THR A 243 17.82 14.07 0.09
C THR A 243 18.70 12.85 -0.17
N ASN A 244 19.10 12.16 0.89
CA ASN A 244 19.84 10.89 0.76
C ASN A 244 18.85 9.78 0.40
N LEU A 245 18.88 9.32 -0.86
CA LEU A 245 17.90 8.35 -1.37
C LEU A 245 17.96 7.01 -0.66
N LEU A 246 19.17 6.46 -0.45
CA LEU A 246 19.35 5.18 0.22
C LEU A 246 18.84 5.25 1.67
N LYS A 247 19.22 6.31 2.41
CA LYS A 247 18.74 6.50 3.79
C LYS A 247 17.24 6.65 3.85
N SER A 248 16.64 7.41 2.92
CA SER A 248 15.19 7.58 2.87
C SER A 248 14.48 6.26 2.56
N ALA A 249 14.95 5.49 1.56
CA ALA A 249 14.39 4.18 1.24
C ALA A 249 14.44 3.23 2.44
N THR A 250 15.59 3.16 3.12
CA THR A 250 15.76 2.31 4.31
C THR A 250 14.82 2.74 5.44
N GLN A 251 14.67 4.04 5.69
CA GLN A 251 13.77 4.54 6.74
C GLN A 251 12.29 4.25 6.42
N ILE A 252 11.88 4.40 5.16
CA ILE A 252 10.52 4.12 4.72
C ILE A 252 10.23 2.64 4.83
N ALA A 253 11.13 1.78 4.32
CA ALA A 253 10.99 0.33 4.41
C ALA A 253 10.93 -0.14 5.88
N LEU A 254 11.71 0.46 6.78
CA LEU A 254 11.69 0.14 8.20
C LEU A 254 10.35 0.54 8.85
N ILE A 255 9.84 1.74 8.56
CA ILE A 255 8.55 2.21 9.09
C ILE A 255 7.42 1.29 8.61
N ASP A 256 7.39 0.96 7.31
CA ASP A 256 6.42 0.06 6.71
C ASP A 256 6.42 -1.32 7.39
N THR A 257 7.60 -1.90 7.54
CA THR A 257 7.79 -3.22 8.17
C THR A 257 7.39 -3.22 9.65
N ILE A 258 7.78 -2.19 10.42
CA ILE A 258 7.38 -2.07 11.83
C ILE A 258 5.86 -2.02 11.96
N ILE A 259 5.19 -1.24 11.13
CA ILE A 259 3.73 -1.13 11.15
C ILE A 259 3.08 -2.46 10.77
N ALA A 260 3.61 -3.18 9.77
CA ALA A 260 3.12 -4.50 9.39
C ALA A 260 3.24 -5.54 10.53
N ILE A 261 4.39 -5.59 11.21
CA ILE A 261 4.61 -6.48 12.37
C ILE A 261 3.69 -6.09 13.53
N MET A 262 3.54 -4.79 13.81
CA MET A 262 2.63 -4.32 14.85
C MET A 262 1.18 -4.66 14.53
N ALA A 263 0.76 -4.60 13.27
CA ALA A 263 -0.57 -5.05 12.86
C ALA A 263 -0.75 -6.55 13.10
N GLY A 264 0.27 -7.36 12.86
CA GLY A 264 0.29 -8.76 13.27
C GLY A 264 0.12 -8.93 14.79
N LEU A 265 0.87 -8.16 15.60
CA LEU A 265 0.75 -8.14 17.06
C LEU A 265 -0.61 -7.62 17.57
N MET A 266 -1.33 -6.86 16.78
CA MET A 266 -2.71 -6.48 17.08
C MET A 266 -3.70 -7.62 16.78
N ILE A 267 -3.51 -8.34 15.68
CA ILE A 267 -4.48 -9.31 15.17
C ILE A 267 -4.30 -10.69 15.80
N PHE A 268 -3.08 -11.27 15.77
CA PHE A 268 -2.85 -12.64 16.22
C PHE A 268 -3.12 -12.89 17.69
N PRO A 269 -2.65 -12.05 18.65
CA PRO A 269 -2.96 -12.25 20.07
C PRO A 269 -4.47 -12.20 20.34
N ALA A 270 -5.20 -11.27 19.70
CA ALA A 270 -6.65 -11.21 19.85
C ALA A 270 -7.36 -12.43 19.26
N ALA A 271 -7.02 -12.86 18.05
CA ALA A 271 -7.63 -14.01 17.40
C ALA A 271 -7.36 -15.31 18.18
N PHE A 272 -6.12 -15.57 18.58
CA PHE A 272 -5.76 -16.76 19.36
C PHE A 272 -6.36 -16.78 20.76
N SER A 273 -6.63 -15.60 21.38
CA SER A 273 -7.28 -15.50 22.67
C SER A 273 -8.71 -16.07 22.68
N VAL A 274 -9.38 -16.06 21.54
CA VAL A 274 -10.75 -16.56 21.35
C VAL A 274 -10.79 -17.83 20.47
N GLY A 275 -9.63 -18.41 20.15
CA GLY A 275 -9.52 -19.66 19.39
C GLY A 275 -9.88 -19.54 17.90
N VAL A 276 -9.82 -18.34 17.34
CA VAL A 276 -10.08 -18.10 15.89
C VAL A 276 -8.76 -18.07 15.13
N ASN A 277 -8.70 -18.76 13.99
CA ASN A 277 -7.58 -18.68 13.07
C ASN A 277 -7.72 -17.43 12.17
N PRO A 278 -6.72 -16.56 12.11
CA PRO A 278 -6.75 -15.34 11.30
C PRO A 278 -6.33 -15.57 9.83
N ASP A 279 -6.87 -16.61 9.21
CA ASP A 279 -6.53 -17.06 7.85
C ASP A 279 -7.60 -16.74 6.78
N SER A 280 -8.60 -15.92 7.11
CA SER A 280 -9.84 -15.79 6.34
C SER A 280 -9.87 -14.64 5.31
N GLY A 281 -8.75 -14.25 4.70
CA GLY A 281 -8.73 -13.28 3.58
C GLY A 281 -9.38 -11.92 3.91
N PRO A 282 -10.06 -11.27 2.93
CA PRO A 282 -10.72 -9.96 3.13
C PRO A 282 -11.80 -9.97 4.22
N SER A 283 -12.43 -11.10 4.45
CA SER A 283 -13.42 -11.26 5.52
C SER A 283 -12.80 -11.09 6.91
N LEU A 284 -11.48 -11.18 7.04
CA LEU A 284 -10.76 -11.00 8.31
C LEU A 284 -11.14 -9.68 8.98
N ILE A 285 -11.06 -8.56 8.27
CA ILE A 285 -11.29 -7.23 8.87
C ILE A 285 -12.77 -6.86 9.02
N PHE A 286 -13.65 -7.45 8.24
CA PHE A 286 -15.08 -7.07 8.26
C PHE A 286 -15.99 -8.08 8.95
N ILE A 287 -15.57 -9.33 9.08
CA ILE A 287 -16.35 -10.38 9.72
C ILE A 287 -15.63 -10.94 10.94
N THR A 288 -14.37 -11.39 10.78
CA THR A 288 -13.65 -12.11 11.83
C THR A 288 -13.24 -11.20 12.98
N LEU A 289 -12.55 -10.08 12.70
CA LEU A 289 -12.05 -9.19 13.76
C LEU A 289 -13.14 -8.50 14.58
N PRO A 290 -14.28 -8.03 14.03
CA PRO A 290 -15.38 -7.56 14.86
C PRO A 290 -15.85 -8.60 15.87
N ASN A 291 -15.97 -9.85 15.45
CA ASN A 291 -16.34 -10.97 16.34
C ASN A 291 -15.27 -11.24 17.39
N VAL A 292 -13.99 -11.26 16.99
CA VAL A 292 -12.85 -11.43 17.89
C VAL A 292 -12.89 -10.35 18.99
N PHE A 293 -13.08 -9.09 18.64
CA PHE A 293 -13.13 -8.01 19.61
C PHE A 293 -14.34 -8.14 20.54
N GLN A 294 -15.50 -8.54 20.05
CA GLN A 294 -16.67 -8.74 20.88
C GLN A 294 -16.49 -9.91 21.84
N GLN A 295 -15.91 -11.03 21.41
CA GLN A 295 -15.65 -12.17 22.29
C GLN A 295 -14.54 -11.86 23.30
N ALA A 296 -13.44 -11.24 22.85
CA ALA A 296 -12.30 -10.91 23.69
C ALA A 296 -12.62 -9.89 24.79
N PHE A 297 -13.48 -8.90 24.48
CA PHE A 297 -13.86 -7.84 25.39
C PHE A 297 -15.32 -7.95 25.88
N GLY A 298 -15.98 -9.10 25.68
CA GLY A 298 -17.39 -9.30 26.02
C GLY A 298 -17.74 -9.07 27.48
N SER A 299 -16.80 -9.30 28.42
CA SER A 299 -16.94 -8.96 29.85
C SER A 299 -16.82 -7.44 30.12
N MET A 300 -16.36 -6.66 29.16
CA MET A 300 -16.12 -5.21 29.26
C MET A 300 -16.67 -4.50 27.98
N PRO A 301 -17.98 -4.41 27.81
CA PRO A 301 -18.62 -3.95 26.56
C PRO A 301 -18.20 -2.53 26.14
N VAL A 302 -17.94 -1.64 27.11
CA VAL A 302 -17.42 -0.29 26.81
C VAL A 302 -16.01 -0.34 26.19
N VAL A 303 -15.15 -1.24 26.68
CA VAL A 303 -13.81 -1.42 26.12
C VAL A 303 -13.91 -2.00 24.72
N GLY A 304 -14.74 -3.02 24.49
CA GLY A 304 -14.99 -3.59 23.18
C GLY A 304 -15.50 -2.56 22.17
N TYR A 305 -16.41 -1.69 22.58
CA TYR A 305 -16.89 -0.58 21.77
C TYR A 305 -15.75 0.38 21.36
N ILE A 306 -14.95 0.83 22.33
CA ILE A 306 -13.82 1.74 22.09
C ILE A 306 -12.81 1.09 21.13
N ILE A 307 -12.45 -0.17 21.37
CA ILE A 307 -11.49 -0.91 20.53
C ILE A 307 -12.01 -1.04 19.09
N SER A 308 -13.29 -1.32 18.90
CA SER A 308 -13.91 -1.39 17.58
C SER A 308 -13.81 -0.05 16.83
N VAL A 309 -14.16 1.06 17.50
CA VAL A 309 -14.05 2.41 16.92
C VAL A 309 -12.61 2.76 16.57
N LEU A 310 -11.64 2.50 17.47
CA LEU A 310 -10.22 2.78 17.24
C LEU A 310 -9.66 1.94 16.10
N PHE A 311 -10.09 0.68 15.98
CA PHE A 311 -9.67 -0.20 14.90
C PHE A 311 -10.12 0.31 13.52
N TYR A 312 -11.40 0.63 13.36
CA TYR A 312 -11.88 1.16 12.08
C TYR A 312 -11.37 2.57 11.79
N ALA A 313 -11.12 3.38 12.81
CA ALA A 313 -10.41 4.64 12.63
C ALA A 313 -8.98 4.44 12.12
N LEU A 314 -8.26 3.44 12.65
CA LEU A 314 -6.93 3.04 12.16
C LEU A 314 -6.98 2.64 10.68
N LEU A 315 -7.95 1.81 10.29
CA LEU A 315 -8.12 1.37 8.89
C LEU A 315 -8.38 2.55 7.94
N VAL A 316 -9.27 3.46 8.34
CA VAL A 316 -9.58 4.68 7.57
C VAL A 316 -8.34 5.55 7.39
N LEU A 317 -7.53 5.74 8.44
CA LEU A 317 -6.30 6.52 8.36
C LEU A 317 -5.26 5.84 7.46
N ALA A 318 -5.07 4.51 7.59
CA ALA A 318 -4.17 3.74 6.75
C ALA A 318 -4.59 3.77 5.26
N ALA A 319 -5.89 3.64 5.01
CA ALA A 319 -6.42 3.77 3.65
C ALA A 319 -6.20 5.18 3.08
N LEU A 320 -6.45 6.23 3.89
CA LEU A 320 -6.36 7.62 3.43
C LEU A 320 -4.91 8.01 3.06
N THR A 321 -3.92 7.58 3.82
CA THR A 321 -2.51 7.87 3.51
C THR A 321 -2.09 7.30 2.16
N SER A 322 -2.53 6.08 1.84
CA SER A 322 -2.24 5.43 0.55
C SER A 322 -3.04 6.04 -0.60
N THR A 323 -4.33 6.33 -0.42
CA THR A 323 -5.15 6.92 -1.49
C THR A 323 -4.70 8.33 -1.87
N ILE A 324 -4.21 9.13 -0.91
CA ILE A 324 -3.61 10.44 -1.17
C ILE A 324 -2.43 10.30 -2.16
N SER A 325 -1.60 9.29 -2.00
CA SER A 325 -0.45 9.05 -2.88
C SER A 325 -0.89 8.63 -4.28
N MET A 326 -1.80 7.67 -4.37
CA MET A 326 -2.30 7.17 -5.65
C MET A 326 -2.99 8.29 -6.43
N HIS A 327 -3.80 9.10 -5.77
CA HIS A 327 -4.48 10.25 -6.38
C HIS A 327 -3.49 11.33 -6.86
N GLU A 328 -2.39 11.54 -6.13
CA GLU A 328 -1.34 12.50 -6.54
C GLU A 328 -0.66 12.08 -7.84
N ILE A 329 -0.47 10.77 -8.06
CA ILE A 329 0.19 10.23 -9.27
C ILE A 329 -0.59 10.63 -10.53
N GLY A 330 -1.90 10.35 -10.56
CA GLY A 330 -2.77 10.73 -11.66
C GLY A 330 -2.92 12.24 -11.77
N THR A 331 -3.10 12.95 -10.65
CA THR A 331 -3.15 14.42 -10.62
C THR A 331 -1.91 15.03 -11.27
N ALA A 332 -0.69 14.56 -10.89
CA ALA A 332 0.56 15.07 -11.44
C ALA A 332 0.65 14.83 -12.95
N MET A 333 0.26 13.66 -13.41
CA MET A 333 0.23 13.36 -14.85
C MET A 333 -0.75 14.28 -15.59
N PHE A 334 -2.00 14.38 -15.12
CA PHE A 334 -3.01 15.15 -15.85
C PHE A 334 -2.68 16.64 -15.92
N TYR A 335 -2.22 17.27 -14.82
CA TYR A 335 -1.94 18.71 -14.89
C TYR A 335 -0.70 19.01 -15.74
N GLU A 336 0.31 18.15 -15.74
CA GLU A 336 1.54 18.38 -16.51
C GLU A 336 1.39 18.02 -17.99
N GLU A 337 0.76 16.89 -18.34
CA GLU A 337 0.62 16.45 -19.73
C GLU A 337 -0.47 17.23 -20.48
N LEU A 338 -1.61 17.49 -19.85
CA LEU A 338 -2.69 18.28 -20.44
C LEU A 338 -2.49 19.78 -20.30
N LYS A 339 -1.41 20.21 -19.62
CA LYS A 339 -1.08 21.63 -19.38
C LYS A 339 -2.24 22.42 -18.74
N VAL A 340 -3.01 21.76 -17.86
CA VAL A 340 -4.11 22.36 -17.10
C VAL A 340 -3.66 22.76 -15.70
N THR A 341 -4.50 23.49 -14.96
CA THR A 341 -4.22 23.81 -13.56
C THR A 341 -4.26 22.52 -12.72
N ARG A 342 -3.48 22.48 -11.63
CA ARG A 342 -3.50 21.34 -10.69
C ARG A 342 -4.91 20.98 -10.22
N LYS A 343 -5.76 21.98 -9.96
CA LYS A 343 -7.14 21.76 -9.55
C LYS A 343 -7.95 21.00 -10.63
N LYS A 344 -7.78 21.35 -11.90
CA LYS A 344 -8.43 20.64 -13.00
C LYS A 344 -7.88 19.22 -13.14
N GLY A 345 -6.55 19.02 -13.04
CA GLY A 345 -5.93 17.70 -13.06
C GLY A 345 -6.45 16.79 -11.92
N ALA A 346 -6.57 17.34 -10.70
CA ALA A 346 -7.12 16.60 -9.57
C ALA A 346 -8.59 16.21 -9.77
N TRP A 347 -9.43 17.05 -10.38
CA TRP A 347 -10.81 16.68 -10.70
C TRP A 347 -10.91 15.62 -11.79
N ILE A 348 -10.04 15.66 -12.82
CA ILE A 348 -10.00 14.61 -13.85
C ILE A 348 -9.69 13.27 -13.18
N GLU A 349 -8.65 13.21 -12.34
CA GLU A 349 -8.30 12.01 -11.58
C GLU A 349 -9.44 11.52 -10.71
N THR A 350 -10.06 12.41 -9.93
CA THR A 350 -11.20 12.09 -9.07
C THR A 350 -12.34 11.44 -9.84
N ILE A 351 -12.73 12.05 -10.96
CA ILE A 351 -13.83 11.55 -11.79
C ILE A 351 -13.48 10.17 -12.37
N THR A 352 -12.27 10.01 -12.89
CA THR A 352 -11.81 8.73 -13.46
C THR A 352 -11.83 7.64 -12.39
N CYS A 353 -11.29 7.90 -11.20
CA CYS A 353 -11.28 6.93 -10.11
C CYS A 353 -12.68 6.65 -9.54
N CYS A 354 -13.57 7.64 -9.51
CA CYS A 354 -14.97 7.42 -9.13
C CYS A 354 -15.68 6.49 -10.14
N ILE A 355 -15.45 6.65 -11.43
CA ILE A 355 -16.03 5.76 -12.46
C ILE A 355 -15.56 4.33 -12.24
N ILE A 356 -14.24 4.10 -12.09
CA ILE A 356 -13.68 2.77 -11.82
C ILE A 356 -14.25 2.22 -10.52
N GLY A 357 -14.28 3.02 -9.45
CA GLY A 357 -14.77 2.63 -8.13
C GLY A 357 -16.26 2.26 -8.12
N ILE A 358 -17.10 2.95 -8.90
CA ILE A 358 -18.51 2.61 -9.07
C ILE A 358 -18.67 1.22 -9.69
N PHE A 359 -17.96 0.92 -10.79
CA PHE A 359 -18.01 -0.40 -11.41
C PHE A 359 -17.47 -1.49 -10.47
N CYS A 360 -16.37 -1.24 -9.77
CA CYS A 360 -15.85 -2.16 -8.76
C CYS A 360 -16.86 -2.38 -7.63
N SER A 361 -17.48 -1.33 -7.10
CA SER A 361 -18.46 -1.43 -6.02
C SER A 361 -19.70 -2.23 -6.43
N LEU A 362 -20.24 -1.96 -7.61
CA LEU A 362 -21.41 -2.67 -8.12
C LEU A 362 -21.14 -4.14 -8.41
N SER A 363 -19.92 -4.50 -8.83
CA SER A 363 -19.55 -5.89 -9.12
C SER A 363 -19.46 -6.78 -7.87
N CYS A 364 -19.37 -6.20 -6.66
CA CYS A 364 -19.25 -6.96 -5.41
C CYS A 364 -20.55 -7.64 -4.94
N GLY A 365 -21.67 -7.44 -5.61
CA GLY A 365 -22.92 -8.10 -5.23
C GLY A 365 -24.17 -7.55 -5.91
N ALA A 366 -24.22 -6.24 -6.18
CA ALA A 366 -25.40 -5.61 -6.81
C ALA A 366 -25.54 -5.96 -8.30
N MET A 367 -24.44 -6.16 -9.01
CA MET A 367 -24.40 -6.48 -10.44
C MET A 367 -23.35 -7.59 -10.71
N PRO A 368 -23.66 -8.86 -10.37
CA PRO A 368 -22.70 -9.97 -10.54
C PRO A 368 -22.37 -10.25 -12.03
N GLU A 369 -23.15 -9.72 -12.97
CA GLU A 369 -22.86 -9.79 -14.41
C GLU A 369 -21.61 -8.96 -14.79
N LEU A 370 -21.19 -7.98 -13.96
CA LEU A 370 -19.95 -7.25 -14.14
C LEU A 370 -18.77 -8.15 -13.73
N SER A 371 -18.55 -9.19 -14.52
CA SER A 371 -17.47 -10.15 -14.35
C SER A 371 -16.66 -10.28 -15.63
N LEU A 372 -15.32 -10.39 -15.48
CA LEU A 372 -14.39 -10.63 -16.56
C LEU A 372 -13.50 -11.81 -16.19
N PHE A 373 -13.33 -12.77 -17.09
CA PHE A 373 -12.53 -13.99 -16.86
C PHE A 373 -12.91 -14.76 -15.58
N HIS A 374 -14.21 -14.84 -15.28
CA HIS A 374 -14.77 -15.47 -14.05
C HIS A 374 -14.44 -14.75 -12.73
N LEU A 375 -13.86 -13.55 -12.79
CA LEU A 375 -13.63 -12.67 -11.65
C LEU A 375 -14.65 -11.53 -11.67
N ASN A 376 -15.16 -11.10 -10.52
CA ASN A 376 -15.88 -9.84 -10.47
C ASN A 376 -14.95 -8.68 -10.86
N PHE A 377 -15.51 -7.54 -11.24
CA PHE A 377 -14.69 -6.45 -11.79
C PHE A 377 -13.65 -5.90 -10.80
N LEU A 378 -13.95 -5.91 -9.49
CA LEU A 378 -13.00 -5.52 -8.46
C LEU A 378 -11.81 -6.49 -8.42
N ASP A 379 -12.07 -7.79 -8.34
CA ASP A 379 -11.03 -8.82 -8.30
C ASP A 379 -10.23 -8.85 -9.61
N PHE A 380 -10.88 -8.61 -10.74
CA PHE A 380 -10.18 -8.46 -12.02
C PHE A 380 -9.22 -7.27 -12.02
N CYS A 381 -9.62 -6.10 -11.49
CA CYS A 381 -8.75 -4.93 -11.38
C CYS A 381 -7.57 -5.19 -10.43
N ASP A 382 -7.80 -5.86 -9.30
CA ASP A 382 -6.73 -6.26 -8.38
C ASP A 382 -5.77 -7.24 -9.06
N HIS A 383 -6.28 -8.29 -9.68
CA HIS A 383 -5.46 -9.28 -10.40
C HIS A 383 -4.61 -8.64 -11.51
N LEU A 384 -5.22 -7.77 -12.33
CA LEU A 384 -4.55 -7.09 -13.44
C LEU A 384 -3.39 -6.20 -12.94
N THR A 385 -3.62 -5.50 -11.84
CA THR A 385 -2.61 -4.58 -11.30
C THR A 385 -1.55 -5.29 -10.47
N SER A 386 -1.94 -6.14 -9.53
CA SER A 386 -1.03 -6.78 -8.58
C SER A 386 -0.22 -7.92 -9.20
N GLN A 387 -0.81 -8.69 -10.11
CA GLN A 387 -0.14 -9.86 -10.70
C GLN A 387 0.49 -9.58 -12.06
N LEU A 388 0.06 -8.55 -12.79
CA LEU A 388 0.60 -8.27 -14.11
C LEU A 388 1.35 -6.93 -14.17
N PHE A 389 0.68 -5.80 -13.90
CA PHE A 389 1.26 -4.48 -14.18
C PHE A 389 2.37 -4.10 -13.20
N MET A 390 2.23 -4.35 -11.90
CA MET A 390 3.25 -4.03 -10.91
C MET A 390 4.54 -4.84 -11.12
N PRO A 391 4.50 -6.17 -11.25
CA PRO A 391 5.71 -6.95 -11.52
C PRO A 391 6.37 -6.56 -12.84
N LEU A 392 5.58 -6.45 -13.93
CA LEU A 392 6.10 -6.08 -15.25
C LEU A 392 6.74 -4.69 -15.24
N GLY A 393 6.08 -3.70 -14.61
CA GLY A 393 6.58 -2.34 -14.48
C GLY A 393 7.89 -2.26 -13.74
N SER A 394 8.01 -2.99 -12.63
CA SER A 394 9.23 -2.99 -11.84
C SER A 394 10.36 -3.78 -12.48
N PHE A 395 10.06 -4.91 -13.12
CA PHE A 395 11.04 -5.62 -13.94
C PHE A 395 11.63 -4.69 -14.99
N ALA A 396 10.76 -4.04 -15.77
CA ALA A 396 11.18 -3.11 -16.82
C ALA A 396 11.92 -1.88 -16.24
N THR A 397 11.53 -1.39 -15.05
CA THR A 397 12.26 -0.32 -14.35
C THR A 397 13.68 -0.75 -13.97
N CYS A 398 13.86 -1.97 -13.47
CA CYS A 398 15.19 -2.53 -13.18
C CYS A 398 16.05 -2.64 -14.45
N ILE A 399 15.48 -3.12 -15.55
CA ILE A 399 16.18 -3.18 -16.86
C ILE A 399 16.53 -1.76 -17.33
N PHE A 400 15.59 -0.83 -17.25
CA PHE A 400 15.82 0.56 -17.65
C PHE A 400 16.99 1.20 -16.88
N LEU A 401 16.98 1.13 -15.56
CA LEU A 401 18.02 1.71 -14.72
C LEU A 401 19.34 0.95 -14.75
N GLY A 402 19.27 -0.37 -14.75
CA GLY A 402 20.45 -1.21 -14.68
C GLY A 402 21.24 -1.24 -15.98
N TRP A 403 20.56 -1.20 -17.13
CA TRP A 403 21.18 -1.48 -18.42
C TRP A 403 21.08 -0.33 -19.43
N TYR A 404 20.01 0.49 -19.36
CA TYR A 404 19.77 1.53 -20.34
C TYR A 404 20.27 2.91 -19.88
N VAL A 405 19.95 3.34 -18.64
CA VAL A 405 20.38 4.64 -18.12
C VAL A 405 21.90 4.66 -17.91
N PRO A 406 22.61 5.73 -18.34
CA PRO A 406 24.05 5.82 -18.15
C PRO A 406 24.45 5.64 -16.68
N LYS A 407 25.41 4.75 -16.41
CA LYS A 407 25.90 4.46 -15.05
C LYS A 407 26.31 5.72 -14.28
N LYS A 408 26.82 6.75 -14.98
CA LYS A 408 27.19 8.04 -14.38
C LYS A 408 25.95 8.72 -13.77
N VAL A 409 24.84 8.79 -14.48
CA VAL A 409 23.59 9.40 -13.99
C VAL A 409 23.10 8.68 -12.73
N VAL A 410 23.05 7.34 -12.78
CA VAL A 410 22.63 6.53 -11.63
C VAL A 410 23.55 6.75 -10.43
N ARG A 411 24.88 6.83 -10.66
CA ARG A 411 25.85 7.07 -9.60
C ARG A 411 25.73 8.48 -9.01
N ASP A 412 25.60 9.50 -9.86
CA ASP A 412 25.49 10.90 -9.43
C ASP A 412 24.25 11.07 -8.53
N GLU A 413 23.11 10.51 -8.93
CA GLU A 413 21.90 10.52 -8.11
C GLU A 413 22.09 9.72 -6.81
N PHE A 414 22.64 8.51 -6.86
CA PHE A 414 22.87 7.66 -5.69
C PHE A 414 23.79 8.33 -4.65
N THR A 415 24.82 9.02 -5.10
CA THR A 415 25.83 9.67 -4.25
C THR A 415 25.56 11.13 -3.96
N ASN A 416 24.39 11.67 -4.35
CA ASN A 416 24.11 13.10 -4.31
C ASN A 416 25.26 13.93 -4.93
N TRP A 417 25.60 13.60 -6.18
CA TRP A 417 26.71 14.21 -6.95
C TRP A 417 28.05 14.18 -6.23
N GLY A 418 28.37 13.05 -5.56
CA GLY A 418 29.63 12.83 -4.88
C GLY A 418 29.72 13.38 -3.45
N THR A 419 28.65 13.98 -2.91
CA THR A 419 28.62 14.43 -1.50
C THR A 419 28.52 13.28 -0.50
N LEU A 420 27.99 12.11 -0.94
CA LEU A 420 27.89 10.90 -0.13
C LEU A 420 28.91 9.86 -0.58
N LYS A 421 29.41 9.06 0.38
CA LYS A 421 30.30 7.93 0.09
C LYS A 421 29.58 6.92 -0.79
N GLY A 422 30.15 6.58 -1.94
CA GLY A 422 29.60 5.63 -2.89
C GLY A 422 29.95 4.16 -2.63
N SER A 423 30.33 3.78 -1.40
CA SER A 423 30.77 2.42 -1.08
C SER A 423 29.76 1.33 -1.40
N LEU A 424 28.48 1.61 -1.23
CA LEU A 424 27.38 0.66 -1.52
C LEU A 424 26.88 0.73 -2.98
N PHE A 425 27.40 1.63 -3.81
CA PHE A 425 26.92 1.79 -5.18
C PHE A 425 27.12 0.53 -6.04
N GLY A 426 28.23 -0.18 -5.87
CA GLY A 426 28.48 -1.43 -6.59
C GLY A 426 27.46 -2.52 -6.23
N VAL A 427 27.17 -2.67 -4.94
CA VAL A 427 26.14 -3.61 -4.44
C VAL A 427 24.77 -3.22 -4.97
N TYR A 428 24.40 -1.95 -4.86
CA TYR A 428 23.13 -1.44 -5.39
C TYR A 428 22.97 -1.75 -6.89
N LEU A 429 24.01 -1.47 -7.68
CA LEU A 429 23.96 -1.69 -9.12
C LEU A 429 23.86 -3.19 -9.48
N PHE A 430 24.54 -4.06 -8.74
CA PHE A 430 24.42 -5.50 -8.87
C PHE A 430 22.99 -5.97 -8.56
N MET A 431 22.41 -5.48 -7.45
CA MET A 431 21.02 -5.81 -7.09
C MET A 431 20.05 -5.41 -8.21
N VAL A 432 20.09 -4.17 -8.68
CA VAL A 432 19.16 -3.67 -9.71
C VAL A 432 19.38 -4.33 -11.08
N ARG A 433 20.61 -4.69 -11.41
CA ARG A 433 20.92 -5.32 -12.71
C ARG A 433 20.57 -6.80 -12.78
N ILE A 434 20.77 -7.53 -11.70
CA ILE A 434 20.72 -9.00 -11.72
C ILE A 434 19.70 -9.52 -10.72
N VAL A 435 19.86 -9.23 -9.44
CA VAL A 435 19.06 -9.87 -8.38
C VAL A 435 17.58 -9.48 -8.50
N CYS A 436 17.29 -8.18 -8.53
CA CYS A 436 15.91 -7.72 -8.62
C CYS A 436 15.18 -8.23 -9.87
N PRO A 437 15.73 -8.10 -11.10
CA PRO A 437 15.05 -8.63 -12.28
C PRO A 437 14.81 -10.15 -12.22
N LEU A 438 15.76 -10.92 -11.73
CA LEU A 438 15.60 -12.37 -11.60
C LEU A 438 14.49 -12.73 -10.60
N CYS A 439 14.50 -12.15 -9.40
CA CYS A 439 13.47 -12.38 -8.39
C CYS A 439 12.08 -11.96 -8.90
N ILE A 440 11.97 -10.79 -9.53
CA ILE A 440 10.69 -10.31 -10.06
C ILE A 440 10.19 -11.23 -11.18
N LEU A 441 11.08 -11.66 -12.07
CA LEU A 441 10.72 -12.60 -13.14
C LEU A 441 10.24 -13.94 -12.58
N THR A 442 10.88 -14.46 -11.52
CA THR A 442 10.46 -15.69 -10.85
C THR A 442 9.06 -15.55 -10.27
N ILE A 443 8.79 -14.46 -9.52
CA ILE A 443 7.45 -14.18 -8.99
C ILE A 443 6.42 -14.10 -10.13
N PHE A 444 6.75 -13.38 -11.19
CA PHE A 444 5.85 -13.18 -12.32
C PHE A 444 5.50 -14.48 -13.03
N LEU A 445 6.49 -15.35 -13.28
CA LEU A 445 6.27 -16.67 -13.90
C LEU A 445 5.45 -17.60 -12.99
N HIS A 446 5.70 -17.57 -11.68
CA HIS A 446 4.91 -18.32 -10.71
C HIS A 446 3.44 -17.86 -10.68
N GLN A 447 3.20 -16.55 -10.67
CA GLN A 447 1.84 -15.99 -10.73
C GLN A 447 1.09 -16.34 -12.03
N LEU A 448 1.82 -16.57 -13.12
CA LEU A 448 1.25 -17.05 -14.39
C LEU A 448 1.07 -18.57 -14.42
N GLY A 449 1.41 -19.30 -13.35
CA GLY A 449 1.27 -20.75 -13.27
C GLY A 449 2.22 -21.53 -14.17
N VAL A 450 3.40 -20.96 -14.46
CA VAL A 450 4.42 -21.63 -15.30
C VAL A 450 5.14 -22.73 -14.52
N PHE A 451 5.24 -22.60 -13.20
CA PHE A 451 5.78 -23.61 -12.26
C PHE A 451 5.20 -23.43 -10.86
#